data_66516dc8c5a7a17e046a9aa9fc73a549
#
_entry.id   66516dc8c5a7a17e046a9aa9fc73a549
#
_cell.length_a   1.000
_cell.length_b   1.000
_cell.length_c   1.000
_cell.angle_alpha   90.00
_cell.angle_beta   90.00
_cell.angle_gamma   90.00
#
_symmetry.space_group_name_H-M   'P 1'
#
loop_
_entity.id
_entity.type
_entity.pdbx_description
1 polymer ?
#
loop_
_entity_poly.entity_id
_entity_poly.type
_entity_poly.pdbx_seq_one_letter_code
_entity_poly.pdbx_strand_id
1 'polypeptide(L)'
;MEYSRMRWLGAIVPGTIAGIFETLRHTYFEKVLGGTLGNIVTFVLVAAVTYLILDRLFDAMEDVGRELARQQRRSALLEERDRIAREMHDGLSQSLFFLNTKLHTVERCLEQQDLEGARREIQDAKDATSQVYTRVRQTIYDLKTAAGDDWRLETALAEYVEDFEEETGIPVHLKLDIAPSGCQDASSVEEAFHLFRIVQEALFNVRRHAGASQVRVLLRLTPEGGCELEVADDGRGFRVEEVMAASAGHFGIRMMQERARLIGAEFSVESSPGRGARIRVHRRGGAPASK
;
A
#
# COMPACT_ATOMS: atom_id res chain seq x y z
N MET A 1 -18.91 31.82 -1.14
CA MET A 1 -19.18 33.23 -0.79
C MET A 1 -17.95 33.98 -0.23
N GLU A 2 -17.03 33.30 0.48
CA GLU A 2 -15.81 33.94 1.02
C GLU A 2 -14.76 34.31 -0.03
N TYR A 3 -14.58 33.49 -1.07
CA TYR A 3 -13.59 33.72 -2.12
C TYR A 3 -13.81 35.04 -2.91
N SER A 4 -15.07 35.40 -3.13
CA SER A 4 -15.44 36.69 -3.76
C SER A 4 -15.08 37.87 -2.88
N ARG A 5 -15.27 37.78 -1.55
CA ARG A 5 -14.93 38.82 -0.59
C ARG A 5 -13.40 39.02 -0.49
N MET A 6 -12.61 37.94 -0.50
CA MET A 6 -11.15 38.05 -0.47
C MET A 6 -10.56 38.71 -1.72
N ARG A 7 -11.09 38.45 -2.91
CA ARG A 7 -10.67 39.16 -4.14
C ARG A 7 -10.92 40.68 -4.07
N TRP A 8 -12.08 41.09 -3.54
CA TRP A 8 -12.40 42.50 -3.35
C TRP A 8 -11.51 43.14 -2.30
N LEU A 9 -11.22 42.49 -1.19
CA LEU A 9 -10.29 42.97 -0.17
C LEU A 9 -8.89 43.19 -0.73
N GLY A 10 -8.34 42.22 -1.47
CA GLY A 10 -7.02 42.31 -2.10
C GLY A 10 -6.90 43.47 -3.11
N ALA A 11 -7.99 43.83 -3.80
CA ALA A 11 -7.99 44.92 -4.78
C ALA A 11 -8.26 46.28 -4.16
N ILE A 12 -9.17 46.37 -3.18
CA ILE A 12 -9.65 47.68 -2.62
C ILE A 12 -8.73 48.15 -1.49
N VAL A 13 -8.23 47.26 -0.62
CA VAL A 13 -7.46 47.65 0.58
C VAL A 13 -6.19 48.42 0.24
N PRO A 14 -5.31 48.00 -0.71
CA PRO A 14 -4.15 48.80 -1.07
C PRO A 14 -4.49 50.16 -1.63
N GLY A 15 -5.54 50.24 -2.47
CA GLY A 15 -6.01 51.50 -3.04
C GLY A 15 -6.58 52.46 -2.01
N THR A 16 -7.37 51.97 -1.04
CA THR A 16 -7.91 52.81 0.04
C THR A 16 -6.82 53.31 0.99
N ILE A 17 -5.85 52.46 1.35
CA ILE A 17 -4.69 52.86 2.17
C ILE A 17 -3.88 53.95 1.44
N ALA A 18 -3.63 53.77 0.14
CA ALA A 18 -2.93 54.76 -0.67
C ALA A 18 -3.67 56.11 -0.69
N GLY A 19 -4.99 56.09 -0.90
CA GLY A 19 -5.82 57.30 -0.91
C GLY A 19 -5.85 58.01 0.43
N ILE A 20 -6.00 57.29 1.54
CA ILE A 20 -5.98 57.87 2.89
C ILE A 20 -4.60 58.48 3.18
N PHE A 21 -3.51 57.77 2.89
CA PHE A 21 -2.16 58.27 3.11
C PHE A 21 -1.88 59.54 2.28
N GLU A 22 -2.30 59.57 1.02
CA GLU A 22 -2.14 60.70 0.13
C GLU A 22 -2.90 61.92 0.64
N THR A 23 -4.15 61.75 1.13
CA THR A 23 -4.95 62.80 1.71
C THR A 23 -4.31 63.35 2.99
N LEU A 24 -3.83 62.46 3.89
CA LEU A 24 -3.14 62.90 5.11
C LEU A 24 -1.83 63.62 4.81
N ARG A 25 -1.08 63.16 3.82
CA ARG A 25 0.15 63.78 3.34
C ARG A 25 -0.09 65.23 2.90
N HIS A 26 -1.06 65.47 2.05
CA HIS A 26 -1.40 66.83 1.56
C HIS A 26 -1.95 67.73 2.64
N THR A 27 -2.71 67.18 3.60
CA THR A 27 -3.36 67.99 4.63
C THR A 27 -2.41 68.40 5.76
N TYR A 28 -1.56 67.45 6.21
CA TYR A 28 -0.78 67.65 7.44
C TYR A 28 0.74 67.67 7.22
N PHE A 29 1.25 67.05 6.16
CA PHE A 29 2.69 66.83 5.97
C PHE A 29 3.26 67.46 4.69
N GLU A 30 2.55 68.35 4.01
CA GLU A 30 2.95 68.93 2.74
C GLU A 30 4.35 69.57 2.79
N LYS A 31 4.71 70.21 3.90
CA LYS A 31 6.01 70.89 4.11
C LYS A 31 7.18 69.92 4.29
N VAL A 32 6.91 68.70 4.73
CA VAL A 32 7.96 67.66 5.05
C VAL A 32 8.05 66.59 3.98
N LEU A 33 6.90 66.17 3.43
CA LEU A 33 6.75 65.07 2.46
C LEU A 33 6.23 65.56 1.11
N GLY A 34 6.49 66.82 0.76
CA GLY A 34 6.13 67.38 -0.56
C GLY A 34 7.03 66.90 -1.69
N GLY A 35 6.51 66.93 -2.92
CA GLY A 35 7.25 66.63 -4.13
C GLY A 35 7.60 65.13 -4.33
N THR A 36 8.73 64.85 -4.93
CA THR A 36 9.16 63.50 -5.35
C THR A 36 9.37 62.51 -4.20
N LEU A 37 9.83 63.01 -3.03
CA LEU A 37 10.04 62.19 -1.84
C LEU A 37 8.74 61.58 -1.31
N GLY A 38 7.67 62.38 -1.25
CA GLY A 38 6.36 61.89 -0.81
C GLY A 38 5.78 60.81 -1.71
N ASN A 39 5.95 60.97 -3.03
CA ASN A 39 5.49 59.94 -3.99
C ASN A 39 6.23 58.63 -3.84
N ILE A 40 7.54 58.64 -3.58
CA ILE A 40 8.36 57.44 -3.31
C ILE A 40 7.88 56.75 -2.05
N VAL A 41 7.64 57.48 -0.95
CA VAL A 41 7.17 56.91 0.31
C VAL A 41 5.76 56.30 0.14
N THR A 42 4.86 56.94 -0.58
CA THR A 42 3.53 56.37 -0.89
C THR A 42 3.66 55.07 -1.68
N PHE A 43 4.51 55.06 -2.70
CA PHE A 43 4.74 53.88 -3.53
C PHE A 43 5.28 52.71 -2.71
N VAL A 44 6.31 52.94 -1.88
CA VAL A 44 6.90 51.93 -1.01
C VAL A 44 5.89 51.36 -0.01
N LEU A 45 5.06 52.26 0.60
CA LEU A 45 4.02 51.85 1.55
C LEU A 45 2.96 50.96 0.89
N VAL A 46 2.47 51.36 -0.29
CA VAL A 46 1.48 50.58 -1.04
C VAL A 46 2.06 49.24 -1.48
N ALA A 47 3.30 49.23 -1.96
CA ALA A 47 3.98 48.02 -2.35
C ALA A 47 4.15 47.05 -1.16
N ALA A 48 4.55 47.56 0.01
CA ALA A 48 4.71 46.75 1.22
C ALA A 48 3.37 46.16 1.71
N VAL A 49 2.31 46.97 1.73
CA VAL A 49 0.97 46.48 2.12
C VAL A 49 0.44 45.44 1.13
N THR A 50 0.62 45.69 -0.17
CA THR A 50 0.22 44.76 -1.21
C THR A 50 0.97 43.44 -1.07
N TYR A 51 2.29 43.49 -0.83
CA TYR A 51 3.12 42.29 -0.59
C TYR A 51 2.61 41.49 0.61
N LEU A 52 2.36 42.15 1.76
CA LEU A 52 1.85 41.48 2.95
C LEU A 52 0.48 40.81 2.74
N ILE A 53 -0.40 41.46 1.97
CA ILE A 53 -1.70 40.87 1.64
C ILE A 53 -1.54 39.66 0.73
N LEU A 54 -0.69 39.76 -0.28
CA LEU A 54 -0.42 38.64 -1.20
C LEU A 54 0.21 37.47 -0.48
N ASP A 55 1.19 37.72 0.37
CA ASP A 55 1.85 36.69 1.19
C ASP A 55 0.83 35.90 2.02
N ARG A 56 -0.05 36.61 2.75
CA ARG A 56 -1.13 35.96 3.54
C ARG A 56 -2.15 35.21 2.68
N LEU A 57 -2.43 35.71 1.48
CA LEU A 57 -3.31 35.02 0.55
C LEU A 57 -2.68 33.73 0.01
N PHE A 58 -1.38 33.75 -0.30
CA PHE A 58 -0.65 32.56 -0.73
C PHE A 58 -0.60 31.50 0.36
N ASP A 59 -0.27 31.89 1.60
CA ASP A 59 -0.27 30.97 2.74
C ASP A 59 -1.67 30.32 2.93
N ALA A 60 -2.72 31.13 2.91
CA ALA A 60 -4.09 30.63 3.04
C ALA A 60 -4.50 29.69 1.89
N MET A 61 -4.06 29.97 0.66
CA MET A 61 -4.31 29.08 -0.49
C MET A 61 -3.56 27.78 -0.36
N GLU A 62 -2.33 27.79 0.13
CA GLU A 62 -1.52 26.60 0.35
C GLU A 62 -2.15 25.70 1.44
N ASP A 63 -2.61 26.30 2.54
CA ASP A 63 -3.29 25.57 3.62
C ASP A 63 -4.61 24.93 3.14
N VAL A 64 -5.42 25.65 2.38
CA VAL A 64 -6.65 25.10 1.78
C VAL A 64 -6.31 23.98 0.78
N GLY A 65 -5.25 24.15 -0.01
CA GLY A 65 -4.78 23.11 -0.93
C GLY A 65 -4.35 21.83 -0.22
N ARG A 66 -3.61 21.97 0.87
CA ARG A 66 -3.18 20.84 1.73
C ARG A 66 -4.38 20.13 2.38
N GLU A 67 -5.34 20.89 2.90
CA GLU A 67 -6.54 20.31 3.51
C GLU A 67 -7.42 19.60 2.49
N LEU A 68 -7.61 20.18 1.30
CA LEU A 68 -8.34 19.53 0.21
C LEU A 68 -7.66 18.23 -0.23
N ALA A 69 -6.33 18.23 -0.35
CA ALA A 69 -5.57 17.02 -0.68
C ALA A 69 -5.71 15.93 0.40
N ARG A 70 -5.72 16.32 1.69
CA ARG A 70 -5.97 15.38 2.79
C ARG A 70 -7.39 14.79 2.74
N GLN A 71 -8.40 15.62 2.49
CA GLN A 71 -9.78 15.17 2.36
C GLN A 71 -9.96 14.23 1.16
N GLN A 72 -9.35 14.54 0.03
CA GLN A 72 -9.39 13.67 -1.15
C GLN A 72 -8.73 12.32 -0.89
N ARG A 73 -7.56 12.30 -0.22
CA ARG A 73 -6.90 11.06 0.19
C ARG A 73 -7.77 10.24 1.13
N ARG A 74 -8.39 10.90 2.12
CA ARG A 74 -9.28 10.22 3.08
C ARG A 74 -10.52 9.63 2.39
N SER A 75 -11.12 10.37 1.46
CA SER A 75 -12.26 9.87 0.67
C SER A 75 -11.87 8.66 -0.18
N ALA A 76 -10.73 8.73 -0.89
CA ALA A 76 -10.22 7.63 -1.69
C ALA A 76 -9.93 6.37 -0.85
N LEU A 77 -9.39 6.53 0.36
CA LEU A 77 -9.17 5.42 1.29
C LEU A 77 -10.49 4.79 1.76
N LEU A 78 -11.52 5.60 2.04
CA LEU A 78 -12.82 5.08 2.42
C LEU A 78 -13.52 4.34 1.27
N GLU A 79 -13.45 4.87 0.06
CA GLU A 79 -13.99 4.23 -1.14
C GLU A 79 -13.29 2.88 -1.41
N GLU A 80 -11.98 2.84 -1.24
CA GLU A 80 -11.20 1.61 -1.39
C GLU A 80 -11.55 0.58 -0.31
N ARG A 81 -11.72 1.00 0.94
CA ARG A 81 -12.19 0.11 2.02
C ARG A 81 -13.56 -0.49 1.72
N ASP A 82 -14.48 0.33 1.22
CA ASP A 82 -15.83 -0.12 0.85
C ASP A 82 -15.79 -1.07 -0.36
N ARG A 83 -14.88 -0.87 -1.29
CA ARG A 83 -14.65 -1.77 -2.43
C ARG A 83 -14.14 -3.12 -1.93
N ILE A 84 -13.09 -3.11 -1.09
CA ILE A 84 -12.52 -4.33 -0.52
C ILE A 84 -13.56 -5.09 0.31
N ALA A 85 -14.36 -4.40 1.13
CA ALA A 85 -15.40 -5.03 1.94
C ALA A 85 -16.47 -5.72 1.05
N ARG A 86 -16.86 -5.12 -0.07
CA ARG A 86 -17.78 -5.73 -1.03
C ARG A 86 -17.17 -6.95 -1.71
N GLU A 87 -15.93 -6.85 -2.21
CA GLU A 87 -15.23 -7.97 -2.83
C GLU A 87 -15.05 -9.14 -1.84
N MET A 88 -14.76 -8.83 -0.57
CA MET A 88 -14.76 -9.85 0.49
C MET A 88 -16.11 -10.52 0.68
N HIS A 89 -17.17 -9.71 0.80
CA HIS A 89 -18.52 -10.25 1.03
C HIS A 89 -18.94 -11.19 -0.10
N ASP A 90 -18.69 -10.78 -1.34
CA ASP A 90 -19.01 -11.58 -2.52
C ASP A 90 -18.17 -12.87 -2.59
N GLY A 91 -16.87 -12.77 -2.33
CA GLY A 91 -15.98 -13.93 -2.29
C GLY A 91 -16.30 -14.92 -1.18
N LEU A 92 -16.66 -14.42 0.02
CA LEU A 92 -17.12 -15.25 1.13
C LEU A 92 -18.44 -15.94 0.82
N SER A 93 -19.42 -15.21 0.26
CA SER A 93 -20.72 -15.75 -0.11
C SER A 93 -20.61 -16.87 -1.13
N GLN A 94 -19.78 -16.68 -2.17
CA GLN A 94 -19.50 -17.72 -3.16
C GLN A 94 -18.83 -18.96 -2.55
N SER A 95 -17.89 -18.76 -1.63
CA SER A 95 -17.17 -19.85 -0.98
C SER A 95 -18.08 -20.64 -0.05
N LEU A 96 -18.95 -19.97 0.72
CA LEU A 96 -19.94 -20.62 1.57
C LEU A 96 -20.95 -21.42 0.74
N PHE A 97 -21.39 -20.87 -0.40
CA PHE A 97 -22.26 -21.60 -1.33
C PHE A 97 -21.58 -22.86 -1.87
N PHE A 98 -20.30 -22.76 -2.27
CA PHE A 98 -19.51 -23.89 -2.73
C PHE A 98 -19.37 -24.98 -1.64
N LEU A 99 -19.04 -24.57 -0.41
CA LEU A 99 -18.95 -25.48 0.73
C LEU A 99 -20.27 -26.20 1.01
N ASN A 100 -21.38 -25.47 0.99
CA ASN A 100 -22.71 -26.06 1.17
C ASN A 100 -23.03 -27.09 0.09
N THR A 101 -22.70 -26.79 -1.16
CA THR A 101 -22.87 -27.74 -2.28
C THR A 101 -22.02 -29.01 -2.11
N LYS A 102 -20.75 -28.85 -1.64
CA LYS A 102 -19.87 -29.99 -1.36
C LYS A 102 -20.43 -30.87 -0.24
N LEU A 103 -20.93 -30.26 0.85
CA LEU A 103 -21.57 -31.00 1.96
C LEU A 103 -22.79 -31.78 1.50
N HIS A 104 -23.68 -31.21 0.68
CA HIS A 104 -24.79 -31.96 0.09
C HIS A 104 -24.34 -33.13 -0.80
N THR A 105 -23.22 -32.95 -1.52
CA THR A 105 -22.65 -34.03 -2.31
C THR A 105 -22.10 -35.15 -1.43
N VAL A 106 -21.47 -34.81 -0.30
CA VAL A 106 -21.03 -35.78 0.72
C VAL A 106 -22.23 -36.59 1.24
N GLU A 107 -23.32 -35.92 1.63
CA GLU A 107 -24.55 -36.59 2.11
C GLU A 107 -25.05 -37.60 1.08
N ARG A 108 -25.14 -37.19 -0.18
CA ARG A 108 -25.59 -38.07 -1.28
C ARG A 108 -24.64 -39.26 -1.50
N CYS A 109 -23.30 -39.06 -1.44
CA CYS A 109 -22.34 -40.16 -1.55
C CYS A 109 -22.49 -41.15 -0.41
N LEU A 110 -22.76 -40.69 0.84
CA LEU A 110 -23.00 -41.55 1.99
C LEU A 110 -24.30 -42.36 1.84
N GLU A 111 -25.39 -41.76 1.34
CA GLU A 111 -26.62 -42.47 1.03
C GLU A 111 -26.43 -43.56 -0.02
N GLN A 112 -25.54 -43.33 -0.98
CA GLN A 112 -25.19 -44.29 -2.02
C GLN A 112 -24.10 -45.28 -1.59
N GLN A 113 -23.63 -45.23 -0.36
CA GLN A 113 -22.53 -46.05 0.19
C GLN A 113 -21.20 -45.86 -0.56
N ASP A 114 -21.02 -44.75 -1.29
CA ASP A 114 -19.76 -44.35 -1.94
C ASP A 114 -18.85 -43.62 -0.96
N LEU A 115 -18.15 -44.39 -0.10
CA LEU A 115 -17.25 -43.86 0.92
C LEU A 115 -16.02 -43.18 0.31
N GLU A 116 -15.55 -43.62 -0.84
CA GLU A 116 -14.40 -42.99 -1.52
C GLU A 116 -14.80 -41.65 -2.17
N GLY A 117 -15.99 -41.56 -2.74
CA GLY A 117 -16.57 -40.31 -3.21
C GLY A 117 -16.77 -39.31 -2.09
N ALA A 118 -17.39 -39.72 -0.99
CA ALA A 118 -17.58 -38.87 0.20
C ALA A 118 -16.24 -38.34 0.74
N ARG A 119 -15.20 -39.18 0.81
CA ARG A 119 -13.86 -38.80 1.28
C ARG A 119 -13.22 -37.74 0.39
N ARG A 120 -13.35 -37.86 -0.93
CA ARG A 120 -12.84 -36.86 -1.90
C ARG A 120 -13.56 -35.53 -1.72
N GLU A 121 -14.88 -35.53 -1.63
CA GLU A 121 -15.68 -34.31 -1.46
C GLU A 121 -15.38 -33.60 -0.12
N ILE A 122 -15.15 -34.35 0.97
CA ILE A 122 -14.69 -33.79 2.25
C ILE A 122 -13.30 -33.15 2.10
N GLN A 123 -12.38 -33.77 1.39
CA GLN A 123 -11.05 -33.20 1.18
C GLN A 123 -11.13 -31.89 0.37
N ASP A 124 -11.94 -31.85 -0.69
CA ASP A 124 -12.20 -30.66 -1.47
C ASP A 124 -12.81 -29.54 -0.61
N ALA A 125 -13.78 -29.86 0.27
CA ALA A 125 -14.38 -28.90 1.18
C ALA A 125 -13.37 -28.33 2.20
N LYS A 126 -12.48 -29.17 2.75
CA LYS A 126 -11.38 -28.73 3.62
C LYS A 126 -10.44 -27.78 2.89
N ASP A 127 -10.07 -28.11 1.65
CA ASP A 127 -9.19 -27.28 0.85
C ASP A 127 -9.81 -25.93 0.53
N ALA A 128 -11.09 -25.91 0.17
CA ALA A 128 -11.84 -24.68 -0.05
C ALA A 128 -11.92 -23.82 1.24
N THR A 129 -12.19 -24.45 2.38
CA THR A 129 -12.23 -23.74 3.68
C THR A 129 -10.89 -23.06 4.00
N SER A 130 -9.78 -23.79 3.78
CA SER A 130 -8.43 -23.24 3.99
C SER A 130 -8.12 -22.06 3.06
N GLN A 131 -8.59 -22.10 1.81
CA GLN A 131 -8.45 -20.99 0.86
C GLN A 131 -9.24 -19.76 1.33
N VAL A 132 -10.48 -19.95 1.78
CA VAL A 132 -11.33 -18.88 2.31
C VAL A 132 -10.69 -18.22 3.53
N TYR A 133 -10.25 -19.03 4.49
CA TYR A 133 -9.58 -18.54 5.69
C TYR A 133 -8.37 -17.66 5.35
N THR A 134 -7.52 -18.14 4.43
CA THR A 134 -6.35 -17.39 3.96
C THR A 134 -6.74 -16.08 3.30
N ARG A 135 -7.78 -16.09 2.44
CA ARG A 135 -8.26 -14.89 1.76
C ARG A 135 -8.81 -13.84 2.74
N VAL A 136 -9.60 -14.28 3.72
CA VAL A 136 -10.14 -13.41 4.78
C VAL A 136 -9.01 -12.78 5.59
N ARG A 137 -8.08 -13.60 6.10
CA ARG A 137 -6.93 -13.13 6.86
C ARG A 137 -6.10 -12.13 6.04
N GLN A 138 -5.89 -12.41 4.78
CA GLN A 138 -5.18 -11.56 3.84
C GLN A 138 -5.88 -10.19 3.69
N THR A 139 -7.20 -10.18 3.55
CA THR A 139 -7.96 -8.93 3.39
C THR A 139 -8.04 -8.12 4.69
N ILE A 140 -8.14 -8.78 5.86
CA ILE A 140 -8.07 -8.10 7.16
C ILE A 140 -6.73 -7.39 7.32
N TYR A 141 -5.65 -8.03 6.90
CA TYR A 141 -4.32 -7.44 6.93
C TYR A 141 -4.21 -6.23 5.97
N ASP A 142 -4.80 -6.32 4.77
CA ASP A 142 -4.86 -5.21 3.80
C ASP A 142 -5.60 -4.01 4.37
N LEU A 143 -6.71 -4.25 5.05
CA LEU A 143 -7.48 -3.20 5.71
C LEU A 143 -6.72 -2.53 6.85
N LYS A 144 -5.93 -3.29 7.62
CA LYS A 144 -5.06 -2.73 8.67
C LYS A 144 -3.93 -1.89 8.07
N THR A 145 -3.32 -2.37 6.98
CA THR A 145 -2.20 -1.71 6.29
C THR A 145 -2.62 -0.42 5.59
N ALA A 146 -3.79 -0.40 4.96
CA ALA A 146 -4.34 0.79 4.32
C ALA A 146 -4.79 1.89 5.32
N ALA A 147 -4.91 1.57 6.60
CA ALA A 147 -5.44 2.47 7.62
C ALA A 147 -4.38 3.25 8.43
N GLY A 148 -3.08 2.98 8.25
CA GLY A 148 -2.01 3.58 9.07
C GLY A 148 -0.97 4.36 8.27
N ASP A 149 -0.78 5.65 8.58
CA ASP A 149 0.36 6.46 8.12
C ASP A 149 1.73 5.91 8.60
N ASP A 150 1.74 4.92 9.52
CA ASP A 150 2.93 4.33 10.18
C ASP A 150 3.22 2.87 9.76
N TRP A 151 2.65 2.38 8.66
CA TRP A 151 2.95 1.01 8.23
C TRP A 151 4.40 0.86 7.78
N ARG A 152 5.10 -0.10 8.39
CA ARG A 152 6.50 -0.41 8.09
C ARG A 152 6.64 -1.88 7.74
N LEU A 153 7.32 -2.15 6.64
CA LEU A 153 7.53 -3.50 6.12
C LEU A 153 8.23 -4.40 7.15
N GLU A 154 9.21 -3.86 7.87
CA GLU A 154 9.98 -4.58 8.88
C GLU A 154 9.10 -5.10 10.01
N THR A 155 8.26 -4.20 10.56
CA THR A 155 7.34 -4.52 11.66
C THR A 155 6.29 -5.53 11.19
N ALA A 156 5.71 -5.30 10.01
CA ALA A 156 4.71 -6.17 9.43
C ALA A 156 5.23 -7.59 9.16
N LEU A 157 6.48 -7.71 8.66
CA LEU A 157 7.11 -9.02 8.44
C LEU A 157 7.44 -9.72 9.76
N ALA A 158 7.94 -8.99 10.76
CA ALA A 158 8.27 -9.57 12.06
C ALA A 158 7.01 -10.14 12.74
N GLU A 159 5.93 -9.35 12.82
CA GLU A 159 4.64 -9.78 13.38
C GLU A 159 4.07 -10.99 12.63
N TYR A 160 4.11 -10.97 11.30
CA TYR A 160 3.56 -12.07 10.51
C TYR A 160 4.36 -13.37 10.67
N VAL A 161 5.68 -13.26 10.79
CA VAL A 161 6.57 -14.41 11.04
C VAL A 161 6.32 -14.99 12.43
N GLU A 162 6.20 -14.16 13.47
CA GLU A 162 5.87 -14.58 14.83
C GLU A 162 4.54 -15.34 14.87
N ASP A 163 3.50 -14.78 14.29
CA ASP A 163 2.18 -15.44 14.13
C ASP A 163 2.31 -16.79 13.41
N PHE A 164 3.12 -16.86 12.34
CA PHE A 164 3.34 -18.10 11.59
C PHE A 164 4.03 -19.17 12.43
N GLU A 165 5.07 -18.80 13.18
CA GLU A 165 5.80 -19.71 14.09
C GLU A 165 4.89 -20.23 15.20
N GLU A 166 4.07 -19.38 15.81
CA GLU A 166 3.10 -19.76 16.84
C GLU A 166 2.04 -20.74 16.32
N GLU A 167 1.53 -20.50 15.11
CA GLU A 167 0.49 -21.35 14.51
C GLU A 167 0.99 -22.69 14.00
N THR A 168 2.21 -22.72 13.48
CA THR A 168 2.73 -23.90 12.76
C THR A 168 3.76 -24.69 13.53
N GLY A 169 4.44 -24.06 14.49
CA GLY A 169 5.62 -24.62 15.17
C GLY A 169 6.86 -24.71 14.28
N ILE A 170 6.84 -24.11 13.07
CA ILE A 170 7.96 -24.14 12.13
C ILE A 170 8.80 -22.88 12.32
N PRO A 171 10.07 -22.96 12.75
CA PRO A 171 10.92 -21.80 12.94
C PRO A 171 11.25 -21.10 11.62
N VAL A 172 11.26 -19.74 11.65
CA VAL A 172 11.57 -18.90 10.50
C VAL A 172 12.78 -18.01 10.80
N HIS A 173 13.86 -18.24 10.09
CA HIS A 173 15.05 -17.39 10.16
C HIS A 173 14.86 -16.11 9.32
N LEU A 174 14.27 -15.08 9.92
CA LEU A 174 14.04 -13.80 9.29
C LEU A 174 15.30 -12.92 9.35
N LYS A 175 15.78 -12.47 8.19
CA LYS A 175 16.87 -11.50 8.06
C LYS A 175 16.45 -10.33 7.20
N LEU A 176 16.37 -9.14 7.80
CA LEU A 176 16.00 -7.89 7.14
C LEU A 176 17.23 -6.98 7.05
N ASP A 177 17.53 -6.51 5.86
CA ASP A 177 18.59 -5.53 5.56
C ASP A 177 17.96 -4.41 4.72
N ILE A 178 17.28 -3.50 5.41
CA ILE A 178 16.46 -2.44 4.79
C ILE A 178 17.12 -1.10 5.09
N ALA A 179 17.55 -0.41 4.04
CA ALA A 179 18.15 0.91 4.18
C ALA A 179 17.14 1.92 4.76
N PRO A 180 17.56 2.84 5.68
CA PRO A 180 16.66 3.79 6.34
C PRO A 180 15.86 4.70 5.37
N SER A 181 16.37 4.93 4.17
CA SER A 181 15.71 5.70 3.11
C SER A 181 14.85 4.85 2.17
N GLY A 182 14.83 3.54 2.33
CA GLY A 182 14.26 2.61 1.34
C GLY A 182 12.73 2.57 1.25
N CYS A 183 12.01 3.17 2.21
CA CYS A 183 10.53 3.09 2.26
C CYS A 183 9.83 4.42 2.56
N GLN A 184 10.43 5.56 2.23
CA GLN A 184 9.85 6.88 2.58
C GLN A 184 8.97 7.50 1.48
N ASP A 185 9.09 7.05 0.23
CA ASP A 185 8.29 7.55 -0.89
C ASP A 185 7.06 6.67 -1.14
N ALA A 186 5.98 7.23 -1.68
CA ALA A 186 4.74 6.51 -1.96
C ALA A 186 4.94 5.27 -2.87
N SER A 187 5.87 5.33 -3.83
CA SER A 187 6.24 4.18 -4.67
C SER A 187 6.97 3.08 -3.89
N SER A 188 7.72 3.44 -2.85
CA SER A 188 8.42 2.49 -1.98
C SER A 188 7.46 1.77 -1.02
N VAL A 189 6.37 2.42 -0.62
CA VAL A 189 5.31 1.78 0.20
C VAL A 189 4.55 0.73 -0.60
N GLU A 190 4.20 1.02 -1.86
CA GLU A 190 3.56 0.06 -2.76
C GLU A 190 4.46 -1.15 -3.04
N GLU A 191 5.75 -0.90 -3.28
CA GLU A 191 6.74 -1.95 -3.45
C GLU A 191 6.86 -2.84 -2.21
N ALA A 192 7.02 -2.23 -1.04
CA ALA A 192 7.09 -2.91 0.24
C ALA A 192 5.85 -3.79 0.48
N PHE A 193 4.68 -3.31 0.09
CA PHE A 193 3.44 -4.07 0.15
C PHE A 193 3.46 -5.29 -0.75
N HIS A 194 3.92 -5.17 -2.00
CA HIS A 194 4.03 -6.32 -2.90
C HIS A 194 5.03 -7.38 -2.39
N LEU A 195 6.17 -6.95 -1.84
CA LEU A 195 7.15 -7.85 -1.22
C LEU A 195 6.58 -8.60 0.00
N PHE A 196 5.90 -7.87 0.88
CA PHE A 196 5.19 -8.46 2.01
C PHE A 196 4.22 -9.56 1.57
N ARG A 197 3.44 -9.30 0.51
CA ARG A 197 2.49 -10.27 -0.06
C ARG A 197 3.16 -11.51 -0.65
N ILE A 198 4.32 -11.35 -1.25
CA ILE A 198 5.09 -12.50 -1.74
C ILE A 198 5.56 -13.37 -0.57
N VAL A 199 6.05 -12.77 0.52
CA VAL A 199 6.44 -13.53 1.73
C VAL A 199 5.25 -14.27 2.33
N GLN A 200 4.10 -13.60 2.46
CA GLN A 200 2.87 -14.22 2.96
C GLN A 200 2.47 -15.47 2.15
N GLU A 201 2.43 -15.34 0.83
CA GLU A 201 2.06 -16.44 -0.06
C GLU A 201 3.10 -17.58 0.00
N ALA A 202 4.39 -17.23 0.09
CA ALA A 202 5.44 -18.23 0.21
C ALA A 202 5.33 -19.02 1.52
N LEU A 203 5.15 -18.36 2.67
CA LEU A 203 4.95 -19.00 3.97
C LEU A 203 3.64 -19.81 4.02
N PHE A 204 2.58 -19.32 3.39
CA PHE A 204 1.35 -20.10 3.24
C PHE A 204 1.58 -21.42 2.47
N ASN A 205 2.35 -21.37 1.39
CA ASN A 205 2.70 -22.56 0.61
C ASN A 205 3.54 -23.55 1.44
N VAL A 206 4.46 -23.04 2.27
CA VAL A 206 5.23 -23.88 3.22
C VAL A 206 4.29 -24.61 4.17
N ARG A 207 3.40 -23.88 4.86
CA ARG A 207 2.44 -24.46 5.79
C ARG A 207 1.57 -25.53 5.15
N ARG A 208 1.10 -25.28 3.93
CA ARG A 208 0.12 -26.16 3.26
C ARG A 208 0.77 -27.36 2.56
N HIS A 209 1.95 -27.15 2.00
CA HIS A 209 2.49 -28.09 1.04
C HIS A 209 3.86 -28.65 1.38
N ALA A 210 4.71 -27.91 2.10
CA ALA A 210 6.11 -28.27 2.20
C ALA A 210 6.39 -29.41 3.19
N GLY A 211 5.71 -29.45 4.34
CA GLY A 211 6.10 -30.32 5.45
C GLY A 211 7.54 -30.02 5.91
N ALA A 212 7.91 -28.75 5.88
CA ALA A 212 9.24 -28.24 6.21
C ALA A 212 9.49 -28.28 7.72
N SER A 213 10.75 -28.38 8.12
CA SER A 213 11.19 -28.27 9.51
C SER A 213 11.69 -26.86 9.86
N GLN A 214 12.06 -26.06 8.86
CA GLN A 214 12.49 -24.67 9.02
C GLN A 214 12.30 -23.89 7.72
N VAL A 215 12.21 -22.55 7.86
CA VAL A 215 12.15 -21.62 6.74
C VAL A 215 13.18 -20.51 6.92
N ARG A 216 13.73 -20.02 5.83
CA ARG A 216 14.59 -18.83 5.81
C ARG A 216 13.95 -17.76 4.95
N VAL A 217 13.85 -16.54 5.51
CA VAL A 217 13.40 -15.34 4.79
C VAL A 217 14.52 -14.31 4.84
N LEU A 218 15.02 -13.93 3.67
CA LEU A 218 16.01 -12.85 3.51
C LEU A 218 15.36 -11.75 2.68
N LEU A 219 15.35 -10.52 3.19
CA LEU A 219 14.95 -9.34 2.44
C LEU A 219 16.01 -8.27 2.56
N ARG A 220 16.50 -7.79 1.43
CA ARG A 220 17.43 -6.66 1.32
C ARG A 220 16.85 -5.61 0.40
N LEU A 221 16.80 -4.36 0.88
CA LEU A 221 16.44 -3.18 0.10
C LEU A 221 17.57 -2.17 0.16
N THR A 222 18.08 -1.75 -1.00
CA THR A 222 19.17 -0.79 -1.08
C THR A 222 18.67 0.64 -1.35
N PRO A 223 19.42 1.69 -0.96
CA PRO A 223 19.04 3.08 -1.22
C PRO A 223 18.85 3.39 -2.70
N GLU A 224 19.56 2.66 -3.58
CA GLU A 224 19.52 2.83 -5.04
C GLU A 224 18.32 2.12 -5.68
N GLY A 225 17.33 1.67 -4.87
CA GLY A 225 16.15 0.97 -5.34
C GLY A 225 16.37 -0.50 -5.72
N GLY A 226 17.48 -1.11 -5.29
CA GLY A 226 17.70 -2.55 -5.43
C GLY A 226 16.83 -3.34 -4.43
N CYS A 227 16.34 -4.50 -4.88
CA CYS A 227 15.53 -5.40 -4.08
C CYS A 227 16.02 -6.84 -4.25
N GLU A 228 16.24 -7.54 -3.14
CA GLU A 228 16.54 -8.96 -3.10
C GLU A 228 15.69 -9.61 -2.01
N LEU A 229 14.73 -10.45 -2.41
CA LEU A 229 13.93 -11.27 -1.52
C LEU A 229 14.21 -12.74 -1.81
N GLU A 230 14.52 -13.51 -0.78
CA GLU A 230 14.61 -14.98 -0.85
C GLU A 230 13.74 -15.58 0.26
N VAL A 231 12.88 -16.53 -0.11
CA VAL A 231 12.17 -17.42 0.83
C VAL A 231 12.53 -18.84 0.48
N ALA A 232 13.11 -19.58 1.42
CA ALA A 232 13.57 -20.94 1.21
C ALA A 232 13.13 -21.85 2.36
N ASP A 233 12.57 -23.02 2.03
CA ASP A 233 12.21 -24.07 2.96
C ASP A 233 13.03 -25.36 2.70
N ASP A 234 13.09 -26.22 3.70
CA ASP A 234 13.73 -27.53 3.64
C ASP A 234 12.73 -28.69 3.46
N GLY A 235 11.53 -28.38 2.95
CA GLY A 235 10.45 -29.36 2.84
C GLY A 235 10.60 -30.38 1.70
N ARG A 236 9.49 -31.05 1.36
CA ARG A 236 9.46 -32.11 0.34
C ARG A 236 9.74 -31.64 -1.09
N GLY A 237 9.67 -30.33 -1.38
CA GLY A 237 9.82 -29.79 -2.72
C GLY A 237 8.78 -30.29 -3.73
N PHE A 238 8.93 -29.88 -4.97
CA PHE A 238 8.04 -30.21 -6.09
C PHE A 238 8.77 -30.06 -7.43
N ARG A 239 8.17 -30.57 -8.52
CA ARG A 239 8.67 -30.33 -9.88
C ARG A 239 8.05 -29.05 -10.42
N VAL A 240 8.88 -28.04 -10.66
CA VAL A 240 8.43 -26.70 -11.06
C VAL A 240 7.65 -26.73 -12.38
N GLU A 241 8.10 -27.55 -13.35
CA GLU A 241 7.47 -27.69 -14.67
C GLU A 241 6.04 -28.22 -14.56
N GLU A 242 5.80 -29.21 -13.69
CA GLU A 242 4.48 -29.80 -13.48
C GLU A 242 3.51 -28.79 -12.85
N VAL A 243 4.01 -28.00 -11.89
CA VAL A 243 3.24 -26.98 -11.20
C VAL A 243 2.90 -25.80 -12.12
N MET A 244 3.85 -25.38 -12.96
CA MET A 244 3.63 -24.28 -13.91
C MET A 244 2.72 -24.67 -15.09
N ALA A 245 2.70 -25.94 -15.48
CA ALA A 245 1.86 -26.47 -16.56
C ALA A 245 0.41 -26.73 -16.12
N ALA A 246 0.16 -26.95 -14.83
CA ALA A 246 -1.17 -27.25 -14.32
C ALA A 246 -2.11 -26.04 -14.43
N SER A 247 -3.23 -26.22 -15.14
CA SER A 247 -4.23 -25.15 -15.37
C SER A 247 -5.10 -24.84 -14.16
N ALA A 248 -5.17 -25.71 -13.16
CA ALA A 248 -5.99 -25.57 -11.96
C ALA A 248 -5.15 -25.81 -10.69
N GLY A 249 -5.23 -24.90 -9.72
CA GLY A 249 -4.74 -25.14 -8.35
C GLY A 249 -3.40 -24.46 -7.97
N HIS A 250 -2.69 -23.83 -8.88
CA HIS A 250 -1.37 -23.21 -8.59
C HIS A 250 -1.35 -21.68 -8.78
N PHE A 251 -2.43 -21.02 -8.35
CA PHE A 251 -2.58 -19.57 -8.45
C PHE A 251 -1.52 -18.79 -7.65
N GLY A 252 -1.02 -19.35 -6.53
CA GLY A 252 -0.08 -18.68 -5.64
C GLY A 252 1.23 -18.29 -6.31
N ILE A 253 1.87 -19.20 -7.05
CA ILE A 253 3.14 -18.92 -7.74
C ILE A 253 2.95 -17.86 -8.84
N ARG A 254 1.86 -17.94 -9.60
CA ARG A 254 1.52 -16.93 -10.63
C ARG A 254 1.25 -15.58 -10.02
N MET A 255 0.55 -15.52 -8.89
CA MET A 255 0.30 -14.26 -8.16
C MET A 255 1.60 -13.64 -7.64
N MET A 256 2.51 -14.44 -7.08
CA MET A 256 3.82 -13.94 -6.65
C MET A 256 4.64 -13.40 -7.84
N GLN A 257 4.63 -14.08 -8.97
CA GLN A 257 5.29 -13.63 -10.20
C GLN A 257 4.70 -12.30 -10.70
N GLU A 258 3.37 -12.17 -10.74
CA GLU A 258 2.71 -10.93 -11.16
C GLU A 258 3.04 -9.77 -10.21
N ARG A 259 3.06 -10.01 -8.89
CA ARG A 259 3.46 -8.99 -7.91
C ARG A 259 4.90 -8.55 -8.08
N ALA A 260 5.83 -9.48 -8.35
CA ALA A 260 7.21 -9.13 -8.65
C ALA A 260 7.31 -8.28 -9.93
N ARG A 261 6.52 -8.61 -10.97
CA ARG A 261 6.44 -7.84 -12.21
C ARG A 261 5.94 -6.40 -11.99
N LEU A 262 4.93 -6.20 -11.12
CA LEU A 262 4.40 -4.87 -10.81
C LEU A 262 5.46 -3.94 -10.20
N ILE A 263 6.41 -4.48 -9.45
CA ILE A 263 7.53 -3.71 -8.88
C ILE A 263 8.78 -3.71 -9.78
N GLY A 264 8.69 -4.20 -11.03
CA GLY A 264 9.79 -4.25 -11.96
C GLY A 264 10.92 -5.23 -11.57
N ALA A 265 10.60 -6.27 -10.79
CA ALA A 265 11.56 -7.27 -10.33
C ALA A 265 11.44 -8.58 -11.12
N GLU A 266 12.55 -9.28 -11.24
CA GLU A 266 12.62 -10.65 -11.75
C GLU A 266 12.16 -11.63 -10.67
N PHE A 267 11.40 -12.65 -11.06
CA PHE A 267 10.90 -13.70 -10.18
C PHE A 267 11.40 -15.06 -10.63
N SER A 268 11.90 -15.84 -9.69
CA SER A 268 12.31 -17.23 -9.95
C SER A 268 11.88 -18.18 -8.83
N VAL A 269 11.60 -19.42 -9.21
CA VAL A 269 11.30 -20.55 -8.29
C VAL A 269 12.23 -21.69 -8.62
N GLU A 270 12.92 -22.17 -7.61
CA GLU A 270 13.76 -23.38 -7.68
C GLU A 270 13.19 -24.41 -6.69
N SER A 271 12.86 -25.59 -7.17
CA SER A 271 12.42 -26.70 -6.33
C SER A 271 12.68 -28.03 -7.02
N SER A 272 12.92 -29.06 -6.22
CA SER A 272 12.95 -30.42 -6.68
C SER A 272 12.51 -31.37 -5.55
N PRO A 273 11.91 -32.51 -5.87
CA PRO A 273 11.47 -33.49 -4.85
C PRO A 273 12.55 -33.82 -3.85
N GLY A 274 12.24 -33.69 -2.54
CA GLY A 274 13.15 -33.97 -1.43
C GLY A 274 14.18 -32.87 -1.11
N ARG A 275 14.12 -31.69 -1.77
CA ARG A 275 15.10 -30.61 -1.58
C ARG A 275 14.48 -29.26 -1.19
N GLY A 276 13.21 -29.24 -0.78
CA GLY A 276 12.50 -28.04 -0.46
C GLY A 276 12.21 -27.15 -1.67
N ALA A 277 11.83 -25.91 -1.41
CA ALA A 277 11.62 -24.90 -2.45
C ALA A 277 12.33 -23.59 -2.08
N ARG A 278 12.64 -22.81 -3.10
CA ARG A 278 13.25 -21.49 -2.99
C ARG A 278 12.61 -20.55 -3.98
N ILE A 279 12.09 -19.45 -3.45
CA ILE A 279 11.50 -18.35 -4.21
C ILE A 279 12.45 -17.17 -4.12
N ARG A 280 12.76 -16.55 -5.26
CA ARG A 280 13.59 -15.34 -5.32
C ARG A 280 12.89 -14.25 -6.10
N VAL A 281 13.01 -13.04 -5.59
CA VAL A 281 12.64 -11.80 -6.29
C VAL A 281 13.88 -10.91 -6.30
N HIS A 282 14.27 -10.47 -7.46
CA HIS A 282 15.48 -9.67 -7.61
C HIS A 282 15.26 -8.49 -8.56
N ARG A 283 15.66 -7.29 -8.10
CA ARG A 283 15.76 -6.08 -8.94
C ARG A 283 17.08 -5.39 -8.65
N ARG A 284 17.80 -5.07 -9.72
CA ARG A 284 19.02 -4.25 -9.61
C ARG A 284 18.66 -2.82 -9.27
N GLY A 285 19.40 -2.19 -8.36
CA GLY A 285 19.33 -0.76 -8.14
C GLY A 285 19.75 -0.01 -9.40
N GLY A 286 18.97 0.99 -9.79
CA GLY A 286 19.24 1.90 -10.90
C GLY A 286 18.17 2.97 -10.90
N ALA A 287 18.46 4.18 -11.40
CA ALA A 287 17.50 5.27 -11.42
C ALA A 287 16.15 4.79 -11.98
N PRO A 288 15.02 5.23 -11.39
CA PRO A 288 13.71 4.84 -11.87
C PRO A 288 13.57 5.19 -13.34
N ALA A 289 13.13 4.22 -14.14
CA ALA A 289 12.83 4.48 -15.56
C ALA A 289 11.76 5.58 -15.58
N SER A 290 12.16 6.76 -16.06
CA SER A 290 11.25 7.88 -16.29
C SER A 290 10.14 7.42 -17.23
N LYS A 291 8.91 7.43 -16.76
CA LYS A 291 7.71 7.37 -17.59
C LYS A 291 7.41 8.75 -18.15
#